data_191e503cf9f7c37df176cb7033e4bd3b
#
_entry.id   191e503cf9f7c37df176cb7033e4bd3b
#
_cell.length_a   1.000
_cell.length_b   1.000
_cell.length_c   1.000
_cell.angle_alpha   90.00
_cell.angle_beta   90.00
_cell.angle_gamma   90.00
#
_symmetry.space_group_name_H-M   'P 1'
#
loop_
_entity.id
_entity.type
_entity.pdbx_description
1 polymer ?
#
loop_
_entity_poly.entity_id
_entity_poly.type
_entity_poly.pdbx_seq_one_letter_code
_entity_poly.pdbx_strand_id
1 'polypeptide(L)'
;MMKKLFTLLICISSLLLGFTSCGDEAFDVDSVNRQTLLVFMPWSGSSNTASLYENLRANVDSMCAGIKAQKGLKNARVLVFMSRNSQESNLFELKYDDSKKVVVRDTLKKYTDGAFYNSAEGMASLINEVKQQAEALNYAMIIGCHGCGWTYAADWVNYPYHARPNLGGTSSNYDYWGSIQFGDDPDHPKSRFFGSVSLDDAKIDIATLAEGIKQSGIKMQYILFDACYMGNVETAYELKDATNFLIASSSEVMSIGMPYKTIWSSLISTAPSYSGIVSGSVNFYAKSDAPYCNLAAIDCRQMDKLASIMKEINASYTLHSSIPLDSIQPLGGFRPNIFYDLGVYVDSLKPSGYLKEQFTAQLKATVKAAQSTEKVASYIFVNQGEEIRVKSYSGLSISDPSQNSVAIKGREKTGWWKATH
;
A
#
# COMPACT_ATOMS: atom_id res chain seq x y z
N MET A 1 -33.69 69.00 19.76
CA MET A 1 -34.12 67.62 19.39
C MET A 1 -33.73 67.24 17.94
N MET A 2 -33.90 68.12 16.98
CA MET A 2 -33.57 67.88 15.56
C MET A 2 -32.10 67.53 15.23
N LYS A 3 -31.12 68.19 15.91
CA LYS A 3 -29.68 67.94 15.65
C LYS A 3 -29.23 66.49 16.02
N LYS A 4 -29.82 65.90 17.07
CA LYS A 4 -29.52 64.50 17.47
C LYS A 4 -30.13 63.46 16.53
N LEU A 5 -31.27 63.79 15.89
CA LEU A 5 -31.91 62.92 14.90
C LEU A 5 -31.13 62.88 13.59
N PHE A 6 -30.52 64.03 13.20
CA PHE A 6 -29.71 64.10 11.95
C PHE A 6 -28.38 63.33 12.08
N THR A 7 -27.75 63.38 13.26
CA THR A 7 -26.51 62.62 13.52
C THR A 7 -26.78 61.11 13.56
N LEU A 8 -27.93 60.68 14.06
CA LEU A 8 -28.33 59.27 14.10
C LEU A 8 -28.64 58.72 12.67
N LEU A 9 -29.24 59.55 11.82
CA LEU A 9 -29.50 59.15 10.41
C LEU A 9 -28.21 59.02 9.58
N ILE A 10 -27.21 59.88 9.83
CA ILE A 10 -25.92 59.81 9.14
C ILE A 10 -25.10 58.57 9.61
N CYS A 11 -25.16 58.20 10.89
CA CYS A 11 -24.53 57.00 11.41
C CYS A 11 -25.19 55.72 10.88
N ILE A 12 -26.50 55.69 10.67
CA ILE A 12 -27.22 54.55 10.09
C ILE A 12 -26.95 54.41 8.59
N SER A 13 -26.84 55.53 7.85
CA SER A 13 -26.48 55.48 6.41
C SER A 13 -25.02 55.07 6.16
N SER A 14 -24.08 55.43 7.08
CA SER A 14 -22.69 54.94 6.97
C SER A 14 -22.50 53.48 7.38
N LEU A 15 -23.37 52.91 8.22
CA LEU A 15 -23.40 51.49 8.51
C LEU A 15 -23.97 50.62 7.36
N LEU A 16 -24.89 51.21 6.55
CA LEU A 16 -25.47 50.51 5.42
C LEU A 16 -24.60 50.53 4.15
N LEU A 17 -23.58 51.37 4.08
CA LEU A 17 -22.62 51.38 2.96
C LEU A 17 -21.40 50.47 3.17
N GLY A 18 -21.27 49.83 4.32
CA GLY A 18 -20.17 48.91 4.65
C GLY A 18 -20.42 47.44 4.28
N PHE A 19 -21.60 47.09 3.77
CA PHE A 19 -21.95 45.70 3.44
C PHE A 19 -22.10 45.40 1.95
N THR A 20 -21.64 46.22 1.07
CA THR A 20 -21.65 45.94 -0.36
C THR A 20 -20.24 45.83 -0.89
N SER A 21 -19.52 44.84 -0.42
CA SER A 21 -18.35 44.30 -1.15
C SER A 21 -17.89 43.00 -0.52
N CYS A 22 -18.74 42.00 -0.54
CA CYS A 22 -18.32 40.66 -0.87
C CYS A 22 -19.04 40.36 -2.16
N GLY A 23 -18.34 40.44 -3.29
CA GLY A 23 -18.81 39.80 -4.48
C GLY A 23 -19.03 38.34 -4.09
N ASP A 24 -20.28 37.87 -4.18
CA ASP A 24 -20.60 36.45 -4.27
C ASP A 24 -19.99 35.95 -5.61
N GLU A 25 -18.67 35.85 -5.67
CA GLU A 25 -18.08 34.87 -6.56
C GLU A 25 -18.53 33.55 -5.98
N ALA A 26 -19.60 33.01 -6.54
CA ALA A 26 -20.06 31.66 -6.21
C ALA A 26 -18.84 30.76 -6.36
N PHE A 27 -18.35 30.26 -5.22
CA PHE A 27 -17.21 29.36 -5.20
C PHE A 27 -17.59 28.16 -6.05
N ASP A 28 -16.97 28.01 -7.23
CA ASP A 28 -17.24 26.92 -8.14
C ASP A 28 -16.69 25.61 -7.53
N VAL A 29 -17.53 24.97 -6.76
CA VAL A 29 -17.22 23.70 -6.08
C VAL A 29 -16.83 22.62 -7.08
N ASP A 30 -17.24 22.73 -8.34
CA ASP A 30 -16.92 21.77 -9.39
C ASP A 30 -15.51 21.98 -9.97
N SER A 31 -14.91 23.15 -9.75
CA SER A 31 -13.52 23.42 -10.13
C SER A 31 -12.48 22.89 -9.12
N VAL A 32 -12.90 22.53 -7.90
CA VAL A 32 -11.98 22.09 -6.83
C VAL A 32 -11.48 20.69 -7.11
N ASN A 33 -10.16 20.54 -7.15
CA ASN A 33 -9.53 19.22 -7.17
C ASN A 33 -9.78 18.51 -5.82
N ARG A 34 -10.61 17.48 -5.83
CA ARG A 34 -11.04 16.79 -4.60
C ARG A 34 -10.08 15.71 -4.15
N GLN A 35 -9.35 15.11 -5.09
CA GLN A 35 -8.40 14.05 -4.81
C GLN A 35 -7.21 14.13 -5.76
N THR A 36 -6.02 14.09 -5.22
CA THR A 36 -4.81 13.81 -5.99
C THR A 36 -4.32 12.40 -5.65
N LEU A 37 -4.27 11.55 -6.67
CA LEU A 37 -3.72 10.21 -6.58
C LEU A 37 -2.29 10.21 -7.10
N LEU A 38 -1.31 9.95 -6.23
CA LEU A 38 0.06 9.64 -6.62
C LEU A 38 0.19 8.13 -6.86
N VAL A 39 0.48 7.76 -8.09
CA VAL A 39 0.91 6.40 -8.45
C VAL A 39 2.43 6.38 -8.38
N PHE A 40 2.97 5.74 -7.36
CA PHE A 40 4.40 5.69 -7.08
C PHE A 40 4.93 4.31 -7.47
N MET A 41 5.68 4.27 -8.57
CA MET A 41 6.32 3.06 -9.08
C MET A 41 7.84 3.28 -9.02
N PRO A 42 8.43 3.15 -7.81
CA PRO A 42 9.86 3.27 -7.64
C PRO A 42 10.51 2.15 -8.43
N TRP A 43 11.77 2.22 -8.64
CA TRP A 43 12.52 1.31 -9.47
C TRP A 43 11.82 -0.02 -9.85
N SER A 44 11.73 -0.32 -11.12
CA SER A 44 10.92 -1.42 -11.66
C SER A 44 11.67 -2.35 -12.62
N GLY A 45 12.98 -2.21 -12.78
CA GLY A 45 13.74 -3.08 -13.68
C GLY A 45 15.20 -3.26 -13.30
N SER A 46 15.77 -4.43 -13.59
CA SER A 46 17.20 -4.59 -13.82
C SER A 46 17.48 -4.51 -15.31
N SER A 47 18.71 -4.26 -15.71
CA SER A 47 19.14 -4.29 -17.12
C SER A 47 18.81 -5.61 -17.81
N ASN A 48 18.56 -6.68 -17.04
CA ASN A 48 18.35 -8.06 -17.52
C ASN A 48 16.90 -8.54 -17.38
N THR A 49 16.00 -7.81 -16.71
CA THR A 49 14.61 -8.22 -16.53
C THR A 49 13.68 -7.04 -16.78
N ALA A 50 13.32 -6.88 -18.04
CA ALA A 50 12.33 -5.87 -18.47
C ALA A 50 10.92 -6.12 -17.89
N SER A 51 10.71 -7.25 -17.23
CA SER A 51 9.39 -7.79 -16.93
C SER A 51 8.57 -6.97 -15.94
N LEU A 52 9.11 -6.56 -14.79
CA LEU A 52 8.31 -5.78 -13.83
C LEU A 52 7.99 -4.38 -14.36
N TYR A 53 8.93 -3.71 -15.01
CA TYR A 53 8.69 -2.42 -15.63
C TYR A 53 7.56 -2.48 -16.66
N GLU A 54 7.56 -3.49 -17.54
CA GLU A 54 6.52 -3.67 -18.53
C GLU A 54 5.15 -3.97 -17.90
N ASN A 55 5.12 -4.75 -16.82
CA ASN A 55 3.87 -4.98 -16.07
C ASN A 55 3.35 -3.71 -15.40
N LEU A 56 4.22 -2.92 -14.79
CA LEU A 56 3.82 -1.63 -14.20
C LEU A 56 3.37 -0.64 -15.28
N ARG A 57 3.97 -0.67 -16.48
CA ARG A 57 3.46 0.08 -17.64
C ARG A 57 2.06 -0.38 -18.03
N ALA A 58 1.84 -1.70 -18.11
CA ALA A 58 0.53 -2.27 -18.39
C ALA A 58 -0.50 -1.90 -17.31
N ASN A 59 -0.09 -1.80 -16.05
CA ASN A 59 -0.94 -1.31 -14.97
C ASN A 59 -1.35 0.15 -15.19
N VAL A 60 -0.44 1.01 -15.63
CA VAL A 60 -0.79 2.39 -16.02
C VAL A 60 -1.73 2.41 -17.22
N ASP A 61 -1.54 1.52 -18.22
CA ASP A 61 -2.49 1.38 -19.33
C ASP A 61 -3.87 0.90 -18.86
N SER A 62 -3.92 0.00 -17.86
CA SER A 62 -5.17 -0.43 -17.22
C SER A 62 -5.86 0.73 -16.47
N MET A 63 -5.10 1.61 -15.80
CA MET A 63 -5.63 2.85 -15.20
C MET A 63 -6.21 3.77 -16.28
N CYS A 64 -5.48 3.98 -17.37
CA CYS A 64 -5.97 4.77 -18.52
C CYS A 64 -7.28 4.19 -19.09
N ALA A 65 -7.39 2.87 -19.19
CA ALA A 65 -8.62 2.21 -19.61
C ALA A 65 -9.78 2.43 -18.61
N GLY A 66 -9.50 2.45 -17.31
CA GLY A 66 -10.46 2.81 -16.26
C GLY A 66 -10.96 4.26 -16.38
N ILE A 67 -10.02 5.20 -16.54
CA ILE A 67 -10.33 6.63 -16.76
C ILE A 67 -11.23 6.81 -18.00
N LYS A 68 -10.86 6.14 -19.09
CA LYS A 68 -11.64 6.18 -20.34
C LYS A 68 -13.05 5.61 -20.15
N ALA A 69 -13.18 4.47 -19.48
CA ALA A 69 -14.48 3.85 -19.20
C ALA A 69 -15.37 4.76 -18.34
N GLN A 70 -14.79 5.50 -17.42
CA GLN A 70 -15.48 6.46 -16.54
C GLN A 70 -15.74 7.82 -17.23
N LYS A 71 -15.21 8.02 -18.45
CA LYS A 71 -15.29 9.28 -19.22
C LYS A 71 -14.64 10.46 -18.48
N GLY A 72 -13.48 10.26 -17.89
CA GLY A 72 -12.71 11.30 -17.21
C GLY A 72 -12.38 11.01 -15.75
N LEU A 73 -11.87 12.01 -15.07
CA LEU A 73 -11.31 11.92 -13.71
C LEU A 73 -12.22 12.52 -12.63
N LYS A 74 -13.31 13.17 -12.97
CA LYS A 74 -14.27 13.75 -12.02
C LYS A 74 -13.59 14.56 -10.90
N ASN A 75 -13.08 15.73 -11.12
CA ASN A 75 -12.43 16.54 -10.07
C ASN A 75 -11.33 15.80 -9.28
N ALA A 76 -10.66 14.86 -9.92
CA ALA A 76 -9.46 14.23 -9.40
C ALA A 76 -8.30 14.40 -10.38
N ARG A 77 -7.08 14.36 -9.87
CA ARG A 77 -5.85 14.36 -10.67
C ARG A 77 -5.04 13.13 -10.36
N VAL A 78 -4.39 12.58 -11.38
CA VAL A 78 -3.59 11.37 -11.26
C VAL A 78 -2.20 11.65 -11.77
N LEU A 79 -1.25 11.67 -10.86
CA LEU A 79 0.17 11.84 -11.15
C LEU A 79 0.88 10.51 -10.97
N VAL A 80 1.71 10.15 -11.93
CA VAL A 80 2.44 8.89 -11.96
C VAL A 80 3.93 9.21 -11.89
N PHE A 81 4.58 8.77 -10.83
CA PHE A 81 6.04 8.67 -10.75
C PHE A 81 6.44 7.26 -11.13
N MET A 82 7.21 7.11 -12.18
CA MET A 82 7.68 5.82 -12.67
C MET A 82 9.18 5.86 -12.91
N SER A 83 9.90 4.93 -12.28
CA SER A 83 11.32 4.76 -12.42
C SER A 83 11.63 3.52 -13.25
N ARG A 84 12.34 3.71 -14.34
CA ARG A 84 12.86 2.60 -15.16
C ARG A 84 14.14 2.01 -14.56
N ASN A 85 14.99 2.90 -14.06
CA ASN A 85 16.23 2.60 -13.37
C ASN A 85 16.65 3.83 -12.55
N SER A 86 17.75 3.77 -11.83
CA SER A 86 18.25 4.88 -10.99
C SER A 86 18.58 6.16 -11.77
N GLN A 87 18.75 6.11 -13.09
CA GLN A 87 19.10 7.24 -13.94
C GLN A 87 17.94 7.74 -14.81
N GLU A 88 16.79 7.07 -14.76
CA GLU A 88 15.65 7.41 -15.60
C GLU A 88 14.35 7.25 -14.83
N SER A 89 13.86 8.34 -14.29
CA SER A 89 12.54 8.41 -13.64
C SER A 89 11.74 9.58 -14.20
N ASN A 90 10.44 9.42 -14.31
CA ASN A 90 9.55 10.43 -14.85
C ASN A 90 8.34 10.64 -13.92
N LEU A 91 7.98 11.91 -13.72
CA LEU A 91 6.70 12.30 -13.17
C LEU A 91 5.83 12.82 -14.33
N PHE A 92 4.67 12.23 -14.53
CA PHE A 92 3.71 12.63 -15.55
C PHE A 92 2.28 12.57 -15.01
N GLU A 93 1.40 13.36 -15.63
CA GLU A 93 -0.02 13.38 -15.31
C GLU A 93 -0.84 12.60 -16.34
N LEU A 94 -1.84 11.86 -15.88
CA LEU A 94 -2.85 11.23 -16.74
C LEU A 94 -4.01 12.23 -16.92
N LYS A 95 -4.16 12.76 -18.14
CA LYS A 95 -5.22 13.73 -18.50
C LYS A 95 -6.20 13.10 -19.47
N TYR A 96 -7.50 13.25 -19.21
CA TYR A 96 -8.52 12.82 -20.15
C TYR A 96 -8.85 13.91 -21.14
N ASP A 97 -8.62 13.64 -22.42
CA ASP A 97 -9.05 14.52 -23.54
C ASP A 97 -10.47 14.10 -23.94
N ASP A 98 -11.46 14.90 -23.51
CA ASP A 98 -12.86 14.61 -23.78
C ASP A 98 -13.19 14.73 -25.27
N SER A 99 -12.50 15.56 -26.02
CA SER A 99 -12.73 15.74 -27.46
C SER A 99 -12.31 14.51 -28.27
N LYS A 100 -11.19 13.89 -27.90
CA LYS A 100 -10.63 12.70 -28.57
C LYS A 100 -11.01 11.40 -27.92
N LYS A 101 -11.61 11.45 -26.70
CA LYS A 101 -11.94 10.28 -25.85
C LYS A 101 -10.72 9.39 -25.55
N VAL A 102 -9.58 10.02 -25.28
CA VAL A 102 -8.31 9.35 -24.97
C VAL A 102 -7.71 9.89 -23.67
N VAL A 103 -6.84 9.09 -23.07
CA VAL A 103 -6.01 9.53 -21.94
C VAL A 103 -4.63 9.89 -22.50
N VAL A 104 -4.16 11.09 -22.19
CA VAL A 104 -2.84 11.60 -22.54
C VAL A 104 -1.94 11.53 -21.33
N ARG A 105 -0.67 11.18 -21.54
CA ARG A 105 0.40 11.25 -20.53
C ARG A 105 1.17 12.54 -20.72
N ASP A 106 0.99 13.47 -19.80
CA ASP A 106 1.65 14.77 -19.85
C ASP A 106 2.87 14.76 -18.91
N THR A 107 4.08 14.75 -19.47
CA THR A 107 5.32 14.70 -18.68
C THR A 107 5.55 16.04 -17.99
N LEU A 108 5.55 16.03 -16.67
CA LEU A 108 5.78 17.20 -15.82
C LEU A 108 7.27 17.37 -15.50
N LYS A 109 7.97 16.26 -15.18
CA LYS A 109 9.38 16.32 -14.79
C LYS A 109 10.10 15.01 -15.09
N LYS A 110 11.40 15.12 -15.42
CA LYS A 110 12.32 14.00 -15.59
C LYS A 110 13.39 14.09 -14.52
N TYR A 111 13.79 12.94 -13.99
CA TYR A 111 14.82 12.81 -12.96
C TYR A 111 15.94 11.91 -13.49
N THR A 112 17.18 12.35 -13.31
CA THR A 112 18.39 11.65 -13.75
C THR A 112 19.39 11.46 -12.60
N ASP A 113 19.03 11.90 -11.38
CA ASP A 113 19.95 12.07 -10.26
C ASP A 113 19.91 10.90 -9.27
N GLY A 114 19.68 9.70 -9.76
CA GLY A 114 19.65 8.50 -8.92
C GLY A 114 18.31 8.26 -8.22
N ALA A 115 18.29 7.35 -7.25
CA ALA A 115 17.10 6.94 -6.51
C ALA A 115 16.84 7.85 -5.29
N PHE A 116 16.76 9.16 -5.49
CA PHE A 116 16.56 10.15 -4.42
C PHE A 116 15.35 9.85 -3.52
N TYR A 117 14.36 9.16 -4.05
CA TYR A 117 13.10 8.79 -3.40
C TYR A 117 13.23 7.66 -2.36
N ASN A 118 14.41 7.11 -2.13
CA ASN A 118 14.66 6.05 -1.15
C ASN A 118 14.91 6.58 0.27
N SER A 119 15.00 7.90 0.45
CA SER A 119 15.08 8.56 1.75
C SER A 119 13.78 9.27 2.12
N ALA A 120 13.59 9.56 3.40
CA ALA A 120 12.43 10.30 3.88
C ALA A 120 12.35 11.70 3.27
N GLU A 121 13.48 12.40 3.18
CA GLU A 121 13.59 13.73 2.59
C GLU A 121 13.28 13.70 1.08
N GLY A 122 13.79 12.70 0.36
CA GLY A 122 13.53 12.54 -1.06
C GLY A 122 12.07 12.19 -1.34
N MET A 123 11.47 11.32 -0.52
CA MET A 123 10.05 11.02 -0.59
C MET A 123 9.19 12.25 -0.29
N ALA A 124 9.52 13.02 0.75
CA ALA A 124 8.84 14.27 1.07
C ALA A 124 8.96 15.29 -0.07
N SER A 125 10.14 15.39 -0.70
CA SER A 125 10.37 16.25 -1.86
C SER A 125 9.48 15.86 -3.04
N LEU A 126 9.36 14.56 -3.37
CA LEU A 126 8.48 14.08 -4.42
C LEU A 126 7.00 14.37 -4.11
N ILE A 127 6.56 14.12 -2.88
CA ILE A 127 5.18 14.40 -2.47
C ILE A 127 4.89 15.91 -2.53
N ASN A 128 5.83 16.75 -2.12
CA ASN A 128 5.68 18.20 -2.21
C ASN A 128 5.64 18.70 -3.67
N GLU A 129 6.42 18.11 -4.57
CA GLU A 129 6.31 18.38 -6.01
C GLU A 129 4.88 18.04 -6.51
N VAL A 130 4.37 16.86 -6.14
CA VAL A 130 3.01 16.43 -6.48
C VAL A 130 1.96 17.42 -5.92
N LYS A 131 2.13 17.90 -4.68
CA LYS A 131 1.23 18.91 -4.08
C LYS A 131 1.25 20.21 -4.87
N GLN A 132 2.43 20.69 -5.27
CA GLN A 132 2.57 21.92 -6.05
C GLN A 132 1.90 21.80 -7.43
N GLN A 133 2.04 20.63 -8.08
CA GLN A 133 1.45 20.37 -9.39
C GLN A 133 -0.07 20.15 -9.32
N ALA A 134 -0.55 19.55 -8.24
CA ALA A 134 -1.92 19.07 -8.11
C ALA A 134 -2.42 19.17 -6.67
N GLU A 135 -2.59 20.43 -6.19
CA GLU A 135 -3.19 20.66 -4.88
C GLU A 135 -4.61 20.06 -4.80
N ALA A 136 -4.97 19.45 -3.69
CA ALA A 136 -6.25 18.77 -3.52
C ALA A 136 -6.73 18.78 -2.07
N LEU A 137 -8.02 18.51 -1.88
CA LEU A 137 -8.59 18.31 -0.54
C LEU A 137 -8.12 17.01 0.10
N ASN A 138 -7.87 15.98 -0.71
CA ASN A 138 -7.41 14.68 -0.25
C ASN A 138 -6.28 14.16 -1.13
N TYR A 139 -5.36 13.42 -0.53
CA TYR A 139 -4.28 12.74 -1.23
C TYR A 139 -4.38 11.25 -0.99
N ALA A 140 -4.10 10.46 -2.03
CA ALA A 140 -4.01 9.02 -1.95
C ALA A 140 -2.76 8.54 -2.70
N MET A 141 -2.28 7.35 -2.35
CA MET A 141 -1.09 6.78 -2.97
C MET A 141 -1.34 5.33 -3.39
N ILE A 142 -0.88 4.98 -4.59
CA ILE A 142 -0.70 3.59 -5.03
C ILE A 142 0.80 3.35 -5.13
N ILE A 143 1.28 2.26 -4.56
CA ILE A 143 2.69 1.87 -4.60
C ILE A 143 2.79 0.55 -5.36
N GLY A 144 3.37 0.58 -6.57
CA GLY A 144 3.57 -0.59 -7.42
C GLY A 144 5.05 -0.96 -7.50
N CYS A 145 5.44 -2.09 -6.91
CA CYS A 145 6.82 -2.59 -6.88
C CYS A 145 6.89 -4.00 -6.25
N HIS A 146 8.10 -4.50 -6.00
CA HIS A 146 8.26 -5.65 -5.11
C HIS A 146 7.96 -5.27 -3.66
N GLY A 147 7.53 -6.26 -2.84
CA GLY A 147 7.28 -6.07 -1.43
C GLY A 147 7.61 -7.30 -0.59
N CYS A 148 8.01 -7.08 0.64
CA CYS A 148 8.29 -8.12 1.63
C CYS A 148 7.81 -7.76 3.03
N GLY A 149 6.69 -7.08 3.07
CA GLY A 149 6.08 -6.66 4.31
C GLY A 149 6.94 -5.64 5.04
N TRP A 150 6.92 -5.74 6.35
CA TRP A 150 7.60 -4.86 7.28
C TRP A 150 9.11 -5.14 7.42
N THR A 151 9.63 -6.22 6.85
CA THR A 151 10.98 -6.70 7.11
C THR A 151 12.05 -5.69 6.67
N TYR A 152 13.14 -5.61 7.42
CA TYR A 152 14.22 -4.69 7.13
C TYR A 152 15.21 -5.29 6.14
N ALA A 153 15.70 -4.49 5.23
CA ALA A 153 16.69 -4.85 4.23
C ALA A 153 17.91 -5.57 4.84
N ALA A 154 18.45 -5.01 5.92
CA ALA A 154 19.63 -5.53 6.59
C ALA A 154 19.44 -6.92 7.23
N ASP A 155 18.22 -7.31 7.60
CA ASP A 155 17.94 -8.58 8.26
C ASP A 155 17.98 -9.78 7.28
N TRP A 156 17.97 -9.52 5.98
CA TRP A 156 18.07 -10.51 4.92
C TRP A 156 19.52 -10.84 4.50
N VAL A 157 20.48 -10.10 5.00
CA VAL A 157 21.90 -10.39 4.76
C VAL A 157 22.22 -11.80 5.28
N ASN A 158 22.80 -12.63 4.41
CA ASN A 158 23.09 -14.05 4.70
C ASN A 158 21.86 -14.94 4.97
N TYR A 159 20.67 -14.57 4.47
CA TYR A 159 19.53 -15.47 4.53
C TYR A 159 19.80 -16.74 3.71
N PRO A 160 19.59 -17.95 4.29
CA PRO A 160 19.93 -19.21 3.61
C PRO A 160 18.94 -19.52 2.49
N TYR A 161 19.16 -18.95 1.31
CA TYR A 161 18.38 -19.26 0.10
C TYR A 161 18.77 -20.61 -0.53
N HIS A 162 19.73 -21.34 0.03
CA HIS A 162 20.42 -22.47 -0.56
C HIS A 162 19.66 -23.80 -0.62
N ALA A 163 18.42 -23.84 -0.20
CA ALA A 163 17.62 -25.07 -0.28
C ALA A 163 16.78 -25.14 -1.55
N ARG A 164 17.38 -24.85 -2.73
CA ARG A 164 16.74 -25.21 -4.00
C ARG A 164 17.00 -26.69 -4.28
N PRO A 165 15.97 -27.56 -4.41
CA PRO A 165 16.15 -28.80 -5.12
C PRO A 165 16.50 -28.45 -6.57
N ASN A 166 17.58 -29.02 -7.11
CA ASN A 166 17.89 -29.00 -8.54
C ASN A 166 16.75 -29.70 -9.30
N LEU A 167 15.74 -28.95 -9.68
CA LEU A 167 14.69 -29.43 -10.59
C LEU A 167 15.14 -29.02 -11.99
N GLY A 168 15.85 -29.96 -12.66
CA GLY A 168 16.14 -29.84 -14.08
C GLY A 168 14.83 -29.77 -14.88
N GLY A 169 14.60 -28.64 -15.52
CA GLY A 169 13.46 -28.42 -16.40
C GLY A 169 13.64 -27.16 -17.22
N THR A 170 13.75 -27.34 -18.52
CA THR A 170 13.69 -26.26 -19.52
C THR A 170 12.31 -25.63 -19.50
N SER A 171 12.22 -24.32 -19.32
CA SER A 171 10.94 -23.64 -19.40
C SER A 171 11.05 -22.18 -19.82
N SER A 172 10.30 -21.80 -20.82
CA SER A 172 10.24 -20.47 -21.41
C SER A 172 9.12 -19.57 -20.88
N ASN A 173 8.28 -19.99 -19.94
CA ASN A 173 7.14 -19.21 -19.43
C ASN A 173 7.18 -18.87 -17.94
N TYR A 174 8.25 -19.28 -17.23
CA TYR A 174 8.41 -19.05 -15.78
C TYR A 174 9.43 -17.97 -15.44
N ASP A 175 9.95 -17.26 -16.46
CA ASP A 175 11.01 -16.28 -16.29
C ASP A 175 10.61 -15.04 -15.49
N TYR A 176 9.34 -14.83 -15.21
CA TYR A 176 8.90 -13.67 -14.42
C TYR A 176 9.18 -13.82 -12.93
N TRP A 177 8.84 -14.97 -12.33
CA TRP A 177 9.16 -15.26 -10.92
C TRP A 177 10.53 -15.93 -10.78
N GLY A 178 11.00 -16.60 -11.81
CA GLY A 178 12.37 -17.07 -11.88
C GLY A 178 13.38 -15.94 -12.07
N SER A 179 12.97 -14.79 -12.61
CA SER A 179 13.78 -13.57 -12.70
C SER A 179 13.67 -12.69 -11.44
N ILE A 180 12.66 -12.89 -10.61
CA ILE A 180 12.77 -12.67 -9.19
C ILE A 180 13.66 -13.79 -8.62
N GLN A 181 14.49 -14.36 -9.44
CA GLN A 181 15.60 -15.13 -8.93
C GLN A 181 16.28 -14.20 -7.95
N PHE A 182 16.18 -14.60 -6.73
CA PHE A 182 17.13 -14.21 -5.73
C PHE A 182 18.49 -14.56 -6.33
N GLY A 183 18.98 -13.74 -7.31
CA GLY A 183 20.02 -13.89 -8.29
C GLY A 183 21.10 -14.87 -7.92
N ASP A 184 21.65 -15.53 -8.87
CA ASP A 184 22.86 -16.35 -8.75
C ASP A 184 24.12 -15.51 -8.50
N ASP A 185 23.96 -14.27 -8.00
CA ASP A 185 25.10 -13.45 -7.57
C ASP A 185 25.37 -13.72 -6.08
N PRO A 186 26.40 -14.51 -5.75
CA PRO A 186 26.75 -14.84 -4.38
C PRO A 186 27.26 -13.64 -3.58
N ASP A 187 27.64 -12.54 -4.25
CA ASP A 187 28.30 -11.40 -3.65
C ASP A 187 27.36 -10.25 -3.29
N HIS A 188 26.07 -10.31 -3.68
CA HIS A 188 25.10 -9.26 -3.37
C HIS A 188 24.01 -9.77 -2.43
N PRO A 189 23.99 -9.31 -1.17
CA PRO A 189 22.95 -9.67 -0.21
C PRO A 189 21.61 -9.12 -0.65
N LYS A 190 20.64 -10.02 -0.80
CA LYS A 190 19.30 -9.76 -1.29
C LYS A 190 18.41 -9.37 -0.16
N SER A 191 18.10 -8.10 -0.09
CA SER A 191 17.26 -7.53 0.92
C SER A 191 15.83 -7.36 0.42
N ARG A 192 14.87 -7.38 1.33
CA ARG A 192 13.45 -7.31 1.07
C ARG A 192 12.81 -6.26 1.96
N PHE A 193 12.13 -5.33 1.38
CA PHE A 193 11.35 -4.17 1.83
C PHE A 193 10.42 -3.92 0.64
N PHE A 194 9.95 -2.74 0.38
CA PHE A 194 9.35 -2.45 -0.93
C PHE A 194 10.33 -1.66 -1.82
N GLY A 195 10.16 -1.77 -3.14
CA GLY A 195 11.05 -1.16 -4.12
C GLY A 195 11.81 -2.20 -4.94
N SER A 196 13.12 -2.09 -5.02
CA SER A 196 13.97 -3.04 -5.72
C SER A 196 14.37 -4.23 -4.84
N VAL A 197 14.44 -5.42 -5.41
CA VAL A 197 14.99 -6.60 -4.73
C VAL A 197 16.46 -6.83 -5.06
N SER A 198 17.02 -6.10 -6.02
CA SER A 198 18.39 -6.28 -6.51
C SER A 198 19.31 -5.08 -6.30
N LEU A 199 18.75 -3.86 -6.16
CA LEU A 199 19.54 -2.64 -5.98
C LEU A 199 19.33 -2.09 -4.56
N ASP A 200 20.42 -2.00 -3.78
CA ASP A 200 20.37 -1.54 -2.39
C ASP A 200 19.91 -0.08 -2.27
N ASP A 201 20.31 0.76 -3.18
CA ASP A 201 19.96 2.18 -3.24
C ASP A 201 18.52 2.46 -3.74
N ALA A 202 17.78 1.43 -4.13
CA ALA A 202 16.38 1.56 -4.55
C ALA A 202 15.40 0.82 -3.61
N LYS A 203 15.79 0.64 -2.36
CA LYS A 203 15.05 0.00 -1.28
C LYS A 203 14.48 1.04 -0.34
N ILE A 204 13.24 0.83 0.11
CA ILE A 204 12.54 1.78 0.99
C ILE A 204 11.90 1.00 2.13
N ASP A 205 12.34 1.24 3.35
CA ASP A 205 11.69 0.69 4.55
C ASP A 205 10.36 1.41 4.82
N ILE A 206 9.42 0.72 5.46
CA ILE A 206 8.09 1.30 5.76
C ILE A 206 8.20 2.53 6.65
N ALA A 207 9.13 2.54 7.60
CA ALA A 207 9.39 3.71 8.45
C ALA A 207 9.85 4.93 7.64
N THR A 208 10.71 4.72 6.63
CA THR A 208 11.15 5.78 5.70
C THR A 208 9.98 6.37 4.91
N LEU A 209 9.07 5.52 4.42
CA LEU A 209 7.85 5.96 3.75
C LEU A 209 6.96 6.78 4.69
N ALA A 210 6.72 6.26 5.90
CA ALA A 210 5.90 6.93 6.91
C ALA A 210 6.45 8.31 7.26
N GLU A 211 7.76 8.40 7.50
CA GLU A 211 8.44 9.65 7.81
C GLU A 211 8.43 10.63 6.63
N GLY A 212 8.65 10.15 5.39
CA GLY A 212 8.59 11.01 4.19
C GLY A 212 7.20 11.61 3.96
N ILE A 213 6.14 10.83 4.17
CA ILE A 213 4.76 11.34 4.11
C ILE A 213 4.53 12.38 5.21
N LYS A 214 4.95 12.12 6.44
CA LYS A 214 4.82 13.04 7.57
C LYS A 214 5.56 14.35 7.32
N GLN A 215 6.80 14.32 6.81
CA GLN A 215 7.58 15.50 6.47
C GLN A 215 6.93 16.35 5.37
N SER A 216 6.15 15.75 4.48
CA SER A 216 5.38 16.48 3.46
C SER A 216 4.18 17.25 4.03
N GLY A 217 3.86 17.05 5.31
CA GLY A 217 2.76 17.73 6.01
C GLY A 217 1.36 17.26 5.61
N ILE A 218 1.22 16.11 4.97
CA ILE A 218 -0.08 15.53 4.61
C ILE A 218 -0.27 14.16 5.27
N LYS A 219 -1.53 13.73 5.34
CA LYS A 219 -1.91 12.35 5.67
C LYS A 219 -2.68 11.79 4.49
N MET A 220 -2.28 10.61 4.00
CA MET A 220 -2.95 9.98 2.88
C MET A 220 -4.34 9.49 3.27
N GLN A 221 -5.32 9.66 2.40
CA GLN A 221 -6.65 9.07 2.56
C GLN A 221 -6.55 7.55 2.56
N TYR A 222 -5.77 7.01 1.63
CA TYR A 222 -5.36 5.61 1.60
C TYR A 222 -4.00 5.44 0.94
N ILE A 223 -3.32 4.35 1.30
CA ILE A 223 -2.19 3.79 0.57
C ILE A 223 -2.60 2.40 0.10
N LEU A 224 -2.55 2.16 -1.22
CA LEU A 224 -2.73 0.84 -1.82
C LEU A 224 -1.35 0.31 -2.23
N PHE A 225 -0.94 -0.83 -1.67
CA PHE A 225 0.23 -1.54 -2.13
C PHE A 225 -0.16 -2.59 -3.18
N ASP A 226 0.29 -2.36 -4.40
CA ASP A 226 0.39 -3.37 -5.46
C ASP A 226 1.77 -4.04 -5.34
N ALA A 227 1.95 -4.72 -4.22
CA ALA A 227 3.20 -5.33 -3.79
C ALA A 227 2.91 -6.47 -2.79
N CYS A 228 3.80 -7.46 -2.74
CA CYS A 228 3.64 -8.67 -1.93
C CYS A 228 3.76 -8.40 -0.43
N TYR A 229 2.98 -9.11 0.40
CA TYR A 229 3.12 -9.19 1.85
C TYR A 229 2.96 -7.89 2.65
N MET A 230 2.34 -6.85 2.08
CA MET A 230 2.20 -5.55 2.77
C MET A 230 1.02 -5.50 3.73
N GLY A 231 0.11 -6.48 3.72
CA GLY A 231 -1.10 -6.57 4.56
C GLY A 231 -0.83 -7.20 5.93
N ASN A 232 0.05 -6.62 6.74
CA ASN A 232 0.42 -7.11 8.07
C ASN A 232 0.26 -6.02 9.14
N VAL A 233 0.16 -6.43 10.41
CA VAL A 233 -0.04 -5.51 11.54
C VAL A 233 1.14 -4.56 11.72
N GLU A 234 2.34 -5.02 11.46
CA GLU A 234 3.57 -4.25 11.61
C GLU A 234 3.60 -3.08 10.61
N THR A 235 3.29 -3.35 9.33
CA THR A 235 3.17 -2.32 8.29
C THR A 235 2.02 -1.34 8.58
N ALA A 236 0.85 -1.87 8.96
CA ALA A 236 -0.31 -1.04 9.26
C ALA A 236 -0.09 -0.12 10.47
N TYR A 237 0.61 -0.62 11.50
CA TYR A 237 0.95 0.16 12.69
C TYR A 237 1.96 1.26 12.37
N GLU A 238 3.00 0.97 11.58
CA GLU A 238 4.01 1.94 11.18
C GLU A 238 3.40 3.08 10.35
N LEU A 239 2.42 2.76 9.49
CA LEU A 239 1.75 3.73 8.63
C LEU A 239 0.56 4.45 9.27
N LYS A 240 0.19 4.18 10.53
CA LYS A 240 -1.04 4.71 11.15
C LYS A 240 -1.14 6.24 11.19
N ASP A 241 -0.01 6.92 11.26
CA ASP A 241 0.05 8.38 11.26
C ASP A 241 0.23 8.97 9.85
N ALA A 242 0.66 8.15 8.88
CA ALA A 242 0.88 8.55 7.49
C ALA A 242 -0.35 8.35 6.59
N THR A 243 -1.23 7.40 6.92
CA THR A 243 -2.46 7.13 6.15
C THR A 243 -3.66 6.80 7.02
N ASN A 244 -4.87 7.08 6.51
CA ASN A 244 -6.09 6.65 7.17
C ASN A 244 -6.40 5.18 6.88
N PHE A 245 -6.14 4.71 5.64
CA PHE A 245 -6.39 3.33 5.25
C PHE A 245 -5.19 2.73 4.54
N LEU A 246 -4.88 1.49 4.86
CA LEU A 246 -3.96 0.63 4.13
C LEU A 246 -4.77 -0.40 3.34
N ILE A 247 -4.50 -0.52 2.03
CA ILE A 247 -5.10 -1.56 1.18
C ILE A 247 -3.94 -2.42 0.70
N ALA A 248 -3.90 -3.68 1.12
CA ALA A 248 -2.74 -4.51 0.85
C ALA A 248 -3.06 -6.01 0.92
N SER A 249 -2.22 -6.80 0.25
CA SER A 249 -2.20 -8.26 0.32
C SER A 249 -1.31 -8.75 1.45
N SER A 250 -1.75 -9.78 2.18
CA SER A 250 -0.93 -10.50 3.16
C SER A 250 -0.12 -11.64 2.54
N SER A 251 -0.27 -11.88 1.23
CA SER A 251 0.48 -12.87 0.44
C SER A 251 1.16 -12.24 -0.76
N GLU A 252 1.72 -13.06 -1.64
CA GLU A 252 2.24 -12.57 -2.92
C GLU A 252 1.13 -12.00 -3.81
N VAL A 253 1.47 -10.93 -4.52
CA VAL A 253 0.64 -10.33 -5.57
C VAL A 253 1.15 -10.81 -6.91
N MET A 254 0.23 -11.26 -7.76
CA MET A 254 0.58 -11.72 -9.09
C MET A 254 1.16 -10.57 -9.94
N SER A 255 2.04 -10.91 -10.84
CA SER A 255 2.79 -9.96 -11.67
C SER A 255 1.95 -8.99 -12.48
N ILE A 256 0.75 -9.40 -12.87
CA ILE A 256 -0.19 -8.52 -13.57
C ILE A 256 -0.74 -7.39 -12.67
N GLY A 257 -0.47 -7.45 -11.35
CA GLY A 257 -0.82 -6.42 -10.38
C GLY A 257 -2.31 -6.28 -10.14
N MET A 258 -2.73 -5.14 -9.63
CA MET A 258 -4.15 -4.88 -9.37
C MET A 258 -4.94 -4.66 -10.66
N PRO A 259 -6.20 -5.13 -10.74
CA PRO A 259 -7.05 -4.99 -11.92
C PRO A 259 -7.63 -3.57 -12.03
N TYR A 260 -6.76 -2.58 -12.27
CA TYR A 260 -7.09 -1.16 -12.18
C TYR A 260 -8.30 -0.75 -13.01
N LYS A 261 -8.45 -1.27 -14.23
CA LYS A 261 -9.65 -0.99 -15.04
C LYS A 261 -10.94 -1.36 -14.31
N THR A 262 -10.93 -2.46 -13.57
CA THR A 262 -12.12 -2.97 -12.86
C THR A 262 -12.41 -2.18 -11.58
N ILE A 263 -11.37 -1.83 -10.81
CA ILE A 263 -11.50 -1.17 -9.50
C ILE A 263 -11.40 0.35 -9.58
N TRP A 264 -11.19 0.93 -10.77
CA TRP A 264 -10.88 2.35 -10.94
C TRP A 264 -11.89 3.28 -10.30
N SER A 265 -13.18 3.05 -10.56
CA SER A 265 -14.26 3.88 -10.00
C SER A 265 -14.37 3.81 -8.47
N SER A 266 -13.84 2.76 -7.87
CA SER A 266 -13.76 2.59 -6.41
C SER A 266 -12.56 3.32 -5.80
N LEU A 267 -11.47 3.50 -6.57
CA LEU A 267 -10.26 4.21 -6.17
C LEU A 267 -10.43 5.72 -6.27
N ILE A 268 -10.91 6.21 -7.42
CA ILE A 268 -11.06 7.64 -7.71
C ILE A 268 -12.40 8.12 -7.22
N SER A 269 -12.45 8.54 -5.97
CA SER A 269 -13.63 9.09 -5.32
C SER A 269 -13.23 9.84 -4.06
N THR A 270 -13.96 10.88 -3.71
CA THR A 270 -13.85 11.56 -2.40
C THR A 270 -14.16 10.63 -1.23
N ALA A 271 -14.95 9.59 -1.49
CA ALA A 271 -15.24 8.50 -0.58
C ALA A 271 -14.94 7.16 -1.29
N PRO A 272 -13.68 6.69 -1.28
CA PRO A 272 -13.30 5.44 -1.92
C PRO A 272 -14.12 4.26 -1.42
N SER A 273 -14.49 3.36 -2.33
CA SER A 273 -15.20 2.13 -1.96
C SER A 273 -14.20 1.03 -1.61
N TYR A 274 -13.78 0.94 -0.36
CA TYR A 274 -12.82 -0.06 0.07
C TYR A 274 -13.31 -1.49 -0.15
N SER A 275 -14.60 -1.76 0.08
CA SER A 275 -15.19 -3.05 -0.25
C SER A 275 -15.23 -3.32 -1.75
N GLY A 276 -15.46 -2.29 -2.58
CA GLY A 276 -15.42 -2.39 -4.03
C GLY A 276 -14.03 -2.67 -4.57
N ILE A 277 -12.99 -2.07 -3.98
CA ILE A 277 -11.60 -2.34 -4.33
C ILE A 277 -11.25 -3.79 -4.01
N VAL A 278 -11.54 -4.24 -2.79
CA VAL A 278 -11.23 -5.60 -2.33
C VAL A 278 -11.99 -6.65 -3.15
N SER A 279 -13.32 -6.53 -3.23
CA SER A 279 -14.15 -7.51 -3.95
C SER A 279 -13.89 -7.50 -5.46
N GLY A 280 -13.66 -6.33 -6.05
CA GLY A 280 -13.33 -6.21 -7.47
C GLY A 280 -12.02 -6.91 -7.81
N SER A 281 -11.00 -6.79 -6.96
CA SER A 281 -9.70 -7.45 -7.14
C SER A 281 -9.81 -8.97 -6.96
N VAL A 282 -10.40 -9.44 -5.86
CA VAL A 282 -10.51 -10.88 -5.60
C VAL A 282 -11.40 -11.57 -6.65
N ASN A 283 -12.51 -10.96 -7.04
CA ASN A 283 -13.39 -11.51 -8.09
C ASN A 283 -12.73 -11.55 -9.48
N PHE A 284 -11.84 -10.60 -9.79
CA PHE A 284 -11.06 -10.63 -11.01
C PHE A 284 -10.13 -11.84 -11.01
N TYR A 285 -9.34 -12.02 -9.95
CA TYR A 285 -8.40 -13.12 -9.83
C TYR A 285 -9.09 -14.49 -9.76
N ALA A 286 -10.20 -14.60 -9.03
CA ALA A 286 -10.97 -15.86 -8.96
C ALA A 286 -11.44 -16.39 -10.32
N LYS A 287 -11.47 -15.52 -11.35
CA LYS A 287 -11.87 -15.87 -12.73
C LYS A 287 -10.69 -15.93 -13.70
N SER A 288 -9.47 -15.68 -13.24
CA SER A 288 -8.26 -15.71 -14.06
C SER A 288 -7.62 -17.10 -14.05
N ASP A 289 -6.65 -17.30 -14.96
CA ASP A 289 -5.85 -18.53 -15.02
C ASP A 289 -4.91 -18.70 -13.81
N ALA A 290 -4.65 -17.61 -13.06
CA ALA A 290 -3.90 -17.62 -11.82
C ALA A 290 -4.80 -17.11 -10.67
N PRO A 291 -5.70 -17.96 -10.10
CA PRO A 291 -6.74 -17.54 -9.16
C PRO A 291 -6.19 -17.34 -7.75
N TYR A 292 -5.15 -16.53 -7.62
CA TYR A 292 -4.43 -16.31 -6.37
C TYR A 292 -4.50 -14.83 -5.98
N CYS A 293 -5.28 -14.52 -4.94
CA CYS A 293 -5.38 -13.18 -4.41
C CYS A 293 -5.94 -13.21 -2.99
N ASN A 294 -5.34 -12.51 -2.07
CA ASN A 294 -6.01 -11.98 -0.91
C ASN A 294 -5.82 -10.47 -0.86
N LEU A 295 -6.78 -9.76 -0.32
CA LEU A 295 -6.70 -8.31 -0.19
C LEU A 295 -7.56 -7.85 0.99
N ALA A 296 -7.05 -6.88 1.72
CA ALA A 296 -7.79 -6.25 2.80
C ALA A 296 -7.65 -4.73 2.76
N ALA A 297 -8.66 -4.04 3.26
CA ALA A 297 -8.65 -2.62 3.56
C ALA A 297 -8.70 -2.41 5.07
N ILE A 298 -7.66 -1.82 5.61
CA ILE A 298 -7.34 -1.71 7.03
C ILE A 298 -7.45 -0.24 7.43
N ASP A 299 -8.27 0.06 8.43
CA ASP A 299 -8.38 1.38 9.03
C ASP A 299 -7.21 1.59 10.02
N CYS A 300 -6.16 2.26 9.55
CA CYS A 300 -4.95 2.49 10.33
C CYS A 300 -5.19 3.34 11.59
N ARG A 301 -6.27 4.11 11.65
CA ARG A 301 -6.68 4.89 12.83
C ARG A 301 -7.10 4.00 14.02
N GLN A 302 -7.35 2.72 13.77
CA GLN A 302 -7.75 1.74 14.79
C GLN A 302 -6.54 0.95 15.34
N MET A 303 -5.34 1.15 14.80
CA MET A 303 -4.19 0.31 15.12
C MET A 303 -3.72 0.44 16.58
N ASP A 304 -3.80 1.63 17.18
CA ASP A 304 -3.43 1.82 18.60
C ASP A 304 -4.36 1.03 19.54
N LYS A 305 -5.66 0.98 19.23
CA LYS A 305 -6.62 0.19 20.01
C LYS A 305 -6.38 -1.30 19.83
N LEU A 306 -6.10 -1.74 18.61
CA LEU A 306 -5.77 -3.14 18.35
C LEU A 306 -4.49 -3.54 19.08
N ALA A 307 -3.46 -2.70 19.06
CA ALA A 307 -2.21 -2.92 19.77
C ALA A 307 -2.42 -2.98 21.29
N SER A 308 -3.27 -2.12 21.85
CA SER A 308 -3.60 -2.13 23.29
C SER A 308 -4.20 -3.48 23.73
N ILE A 309 -5.14 -4.03 22.95
CA ILE A 309 -5.75 -5.33 23.24
C ILE A 309 -4.73 -6.46 23.07
N MET A 310 -3.90 -6.40 22.05
CA MET A 310 -2.84 -7.38 21.85
C MET A 310 -1.81 -7.35 22.99
N LYS A 311 -1.50 -6.18 23.54
CA LYS A 311 -0.65 -6.06 24.72
C LYS A 311 -1.22 -6.82 25.93
N GLU A 312 -2.51 -6.68 26.20
CA GLU A 312 -3.18 -7.40 27.26
C GLU A 312 -3.16 -8.93 27.02
N ILE A 313 -3.38 -9.33 25.76
CA ILE A 313 -3.31 -10.75 25.38
C ILE A 313 -1.89 -11.27 25.57
N ASN A 314 -0.87 -10.60 25.04
CA ASN A 314 0.53 -11.05 25.09
C ASN A 314 1.08 -11.08 26.51
N ALA A 315 0.61 -10.20 27.40
CA ALA A 315 1.00 -10.19 28.82
C ALA A 315 0.52 -11.43 29.58
N SER A 316 -0.53 -12.10 29.11
CA SER A 316 -1.18 -13.20 29.83
C SER A 316 -1.18 -14.54 29.10
N TYR A 317 -0.96 -14.53 27.79
CA TYR A 317 -1.07 -15.72 26.94
C TYR A 317 0.15 -15.84 26.03
N THR A 318 0.72 -17.03 25.96
CA THR A 318 1.80 -17.38 25.06
C THR A 318 1.41 -18.57 24.21
N LEU A 319 1.93 -18.64 22.99
CA LEU A 319 1.69 -19.79 22.12
C LEU A 319 2.30 -21.03 22.76
N HIS A 320 1.47 -22.04 23.02
CA HIS A 320 1.93 -23.27 23.62
C HIS A 320 2.85 -24.04 22.66
N SER A 321 3.99 -24.53 23.14
CA SER A 321 5.03 -25.18 22.33
C SER A 321 4.57 -26.45 21.59
N SER A 322 3.46 -27.07 22.02
CA SER A 322 2.86 -28.22 21.33
C SER A 322 1.99 -27.85 20.12
N ILE A 323 1.72 -26.57 19.89
CA ILE A 323 0.93 -26.13 18.73
C ILE A 323 1.87 -26.06 17.52
N PRO A 324 1.68 -26.89 16.50
CA PRO A 324 2.47 -26.81 15.29
C PRO A 324 2.23 -25.48 14.59
N LEU A 325 3.28 -24.76 14.20
CA LEU A 325 3.15 -23.47 13.50
C LEU A 325 2.36 -23.60 12.19
N ASP A 326 2.46 -24.74 11.51
CA ASP A 326 1.69 -25.01 10.28
C ASP A 326 0.18 -25.13 10.53
N SER A 327 -0.26 -25.25 11.80
CA SER A 327 -1.70 -25.20 12.16
C SER A 327 -2.24 -23.77 12.22
N ILE A 328 -1.37 -22.77 12.34
CA ILE A 328 -1.71 -21.36 12.24
C ILE A 328 -1.65 -21.01 10.75
N GLN A 329 -2.75 -20.48 10.19
CA GLN A 329 -2.87 -20.21 8.77
C GLN A 329 -1.66 -19.44 8.23
N PRO A 330 -0.76 -20.07 7.42
CA PRO A 330 0.33 -19.38 6.77
C PRO A 330 -0.20 -18.62 5.55
N LEU A 331 0.39 -17.45 5.26
CA LEU A 331 0.03 -16.61 4.11
C LEU A 331 1.22 -16.38 3.16
N GLY A 332 2.33 -17.10 3.38
CA GLY A 332 3.50 -17.07 2.51
C GLY A 332 4.23 -18.41 2.52
N GLY A 333 5.08 -18.66 1.51
CA GLY A 333 5.87 -19.88 1.38
C GLY A 333 7.26 -19.82 2.02
N PHE A 334 7.53 -18.85 2.88
CA PHE A 334 8.80 -18.80 3.62
C PHE A 334 8.97 -20.00 4.54
N ARG A 335 10.20 -20.50 4.69
CA ARG A 335 10.50 -21.68 5.52
C ARG A 335 11.65 -21.41 6.51
N PRO A 336 11.33 -21.24 7.80
CA PRO A 336 9.99 -21.14 8.41
C PRO A 336 9.18 -19.96 7.86
N ASN A 337 7.83 -20.04 7.97
CA ASN A 337 6.98 -18.96 7.48
C ASN A 337 7.18 -17.66 8.31
N ILE A 338 6.98 -16.50 7.66
CA ILE A 338 7.06 -15.19 8.31
C ILE A 338 5.67 -14.68 8.66
N PHE A 339 4.70 -14.83 7.75
CA PHE A 339 3.40 -14.18 7.81
C PHE A 339 2.29 -15.18 8.12
N TYR A 340 1.66 -15.04 9.26
CA TYR A 340 0.54 -15.86 9.73
C TYR A 340 -0.72 -15.02 9.85
N ASP A 341 -1.90 -15.61 9.62
CA ASP A 341 -3.16 -14.90 9.83
C ASP A 341 -3.32 -14.49 11.30
N LEU A 342 -3.59 -13.20 11.54
CA LEU A 342 -3.72 -12.62 12.87
C LEU A 342 -4.85 -13.27 13.68
N GLY A 343 -6.01 -13.48 13.06
CA GLY A 343 -7.18 -14.06 13.74
C GLY A 343 -6.90 -15.47 14.22
N VAL A 344 -6.33 -16.31 13.34
CA VAL A 344 -5.95 -17.71 13.69
C VAL A 344 -4.84 -17.76 14.74
N TYR A 345 -3.87 -16.83 14.67
CA TYR A 345 -2.84 -16.72 15.71
C TYR A 345 -3.45 -16.44 17.08
N VAL A 346 -4.31 -15.43 17.18
CA VAL A 346 -4.96 -15.10 18.47
C VAL A 346 -5.85 -16.22 18.97
N ASP A 347 -6.56 -16.92 18.06
CA ASP A 347 -7.32 -18.13 18.45
C ASP A 347 -6.44 -19.22 19.03
N SER A 348 -5.22 -19.36 18.52
CA SER A 348 -4.24 -20.35 19.00
C SER A 348 -3.67 -20.01 20.39
N LEU A 349 -3.68 -18.73 20.77
CA LEU A 349 -3.30 -18.28 22.11
C LEU A 349 -4.36 -18.64 23.17
N LYS A 350 -5.61 -18.90 22.76
CA LYS A 350 -6.75 -19.22 23.62
C LYS A 350 -6.99 -18.17 24.73
N PRO A 351 -7.10 -16.89 24.41
CA PRO A 351 -7.37 -15.86 25.41
C PRO A 351 -8.73 -16.08 26.08
N SER A 352 -8.94 -15.46 27.27
CA SER A 352 -10.24 -15.50 27.95
C SER A 352 -11.38 -15.03 27.06
N GLY A 353 -12.62 -15.45 27.33
CA GLY A 353 -13.79 -15.06 26.55
C GLY A 353 -13.91 -13.55 26.39
N TYR A 354 -13.69 -12.80 27.45
CA TYR A 354 -13.72 -11.33 27.44
C TYR A 354 -12.66 -10.71 26.50
N LEU A 355 -11.39 -11.11 26.61
CA LEU A 355 -10.34 -10.61 25.73
C LEU A 355 -10.54 -11.05 24.27
N LYS A 356 -11.07 -12.26 24.07
CA LYS A 356 -11.41 -12.75 22.72
C LYS A 356 -12.52 -11.92 22.10
N GLU A 357 -13.56 -11.58 22.83
CA GLU A 357 -14.64 -10.72 22.37
C GLU A 357 -14.15 -9.32 22.02
N GLN A 358 -13.32 -8.72 22.89
CA GLN A 358 -12.72 -7.41 22.64
C GLN A 358 -11.84 -7.43 21.38
N PHE A 359 -10.98 -8.42 21.24
CA PHE A 359 -10.14 -8.60 20.06
C PHE A 359 -10.98 -8.73 18.79
N THR A 360 -12.00 -9.57 18.81
CA THR A 360 -12.87 -9.81 17.66
C THR A 360 -13.60 -8.54 17.24
N ALA A 361 -14.13 -7.80 18.21
CA ALA A 361 -14.81 -6.52 17.95
C ALA A 361 -13.84 -5.47 17.38
N GLN A 362 -12.63 -5.38 17.94
CA GLN A 362 -11.64 -4.43 17.48
C GLN A 362 -11.08 -4.82 16.10
N LEU A 363 -10.83 -6.10 15.84
CA LEU A 363 -10.39 -6.57 14.53
C LEU A 363 -11.43 -6.21 13.46
N LYS A 364 -12.73 -6.43 13.74
CA LYS A 364 -13.82 -6.02 12.86
C LYS A 364 -13.88 -4.49 12.66
N ALA A 365 -13.55 -3.71 13.67
CA ALA A 365 -13.48 -2.26 13.55
C ALA A 365 -12.26 -1.81 12.71
N THR A 366 -11.17 -2.56 12.75
CA THR A 366 -9.92 -2.28 12.04
C THR A 366 -10.00 -2.72 10.57
N VAL A 367 -10.49 -3.91 10.29
CA VAL A 367 -10.58 -4.47 8.93
C VAL A 367 -11.94 -4.12 8.32
N LYS A 368 -11.97 -3.16 7.41
CA LYS A 368 -13.22 -2.68 6.78
C LYS A 368 -13.70 -3.59 5.67
N ALA A 369 -12.78 -4.26 4.98
CA ALA A 369 -13.08 -5.28 3.98
C ALA A 369 -11.88 -6.24 3.91
N ALA A 370 -12.14 -7.52 3.80
CA ALA A 370 -11.14 -8.54 3.54
C ALA A 370 -11.75 -9.68 2.75
N GLN A 371 -11.05 -10.14 1.72
CA GLN A 371 -11.43 -11.31 0.94
C GLN A 371 -10.18 -12.05 0.48
N SER A 372 -10.32 -13.34 0.24
CA SER A 372 -9.30 -14.20 -0.33
C SER A 372 -9.93 -15.16 -1.33
N THR A 373 -9.19 -15.52 -2.36
CA THR A 373 -9.42 -16.74 -3.14
C THR A 373 -9.20 -17.97 -2.25
N GLU A 374 -9.64 -19.15 -2.70
CA GLU A 374 -9.46 -20.40 -1.94
C GLU A 374 -7.98 -20.73 -1.65
N LYS A 375 -7.11 -20.27 -2.53
CA LYS A 375 -5.67 -20.46 -2.44
C LYS A 375 -4.95 -19.16 -2.76
N VAL A 376 -3.76 -19.02 -2.22
CA VAL A 376 -2.75 -18.05 -2.65
C VAL A 376 -1.52 -18.79 -3.13
N ALA A 377 -0.70 -18.16 -3.94
CA ALA A 377 0.54 -18.77 -4.43
C ALA A 377 1.75 -18.13 -3.76
N SER A 378 2.82 -18.89 -3.62
CA SER A 378 4.14 -18.41 -3.27
C SER A 378 5.19 -18.99 -4.20
N TYR A 379 6.07 -18.14 -4.71
CA TYR A 379 7.14 -18.49 -5.63
C TYR A 379 8.53 -18.36 -5.01
N ILE A 380 8.60 -18.18 -3.69
CA ILE A 380 9.84 -17.86 -2.98
C ILE A 380 10.90 -18.96 -3.10
N PHE A 381 10.47 -20.24 -3.03
CA PHE A 381 11.37 -21.39 -3.08
C PHE A 381 11.12 -22.35 -4.23
N VAL A 382 10.05 -22.18 -4.98
CA VAL A 382 9.62 -23.15 -6.00
C VAL A 382 9.32 -22.42 -7.29
N ASN A 383 10.05 -22.71 -8.36
CA ASN A 383 9.87 -22.07 -9.67
C ASN A 383 8.47 -22.26 -10.28
N GLN A 384 7.75 -23.32 -9.88
CA GLN A 384 6.38 -23.59 -10.35
C GLN A 384 5.30 -22.96 -9.43
N GLY A 385 5.71 -22.26 -8.36
CA GLY A 385 4.83 -21.78 -7.33
C GLY A 385 4.36 -22.87 -6.37
N GLU A 386 4.14 -22.52 -5.13
CA GLU A 386 3.52 -23.34 -4.11
C GLU A 386 2.12 -22.80 -3.82
N GLU A 387 1.10 -23.64 -3.93
CA GLU A 387 -0.26 -23.27 -3.56
C GLU A 387 -0.44 -23.41 -2.05
N ILE A 388 -0.88 -22.34 -1.42
CA ILE A 388 -1.22 -22.29 0.00
C ILE A 388 -2.74 -22.17 0.10
N ARG A 389 -3.39 -23.20 0.65
CA ARG A 389 -4.83 -23.18 0.87
C ARG A 389 -5.17 -22.20 2.00
N VAL A 390 -6.06 -21.26 1.74
CA VAL A 390 -6.55 -20.28 2.72
C VAL A 390 -7.81 -20.81 3.36
N LYS A 391 -7.70 -21.32 4.59
CA LYS A 391 -8.84 -21.81 5.38
C LYS A 391 -9.52 -20.69 6.15
N SER A 392 -8.75 -19.66 6.50
CA SER A 392 -9.21 -18.48 7.22
C SER A 392 -8.37 -17.26 6.80
N TYR A 393 -9.02 -16.12 6.68
CA TYR A 393 -8.37 -14.85 6.38
C TYR A 393 -9.04 -13.71 7.15
N SER A 394 -8.34 -13.21 8.15
CA SER A 394 -8.80 -12.12 9.02
C SER A 394 -8.55 -10.73 8.44
N GLY A 395 -7.83 -10.65 7.31
CA GLY A 395 -7.47 -9.40 6.64
C GLY A 395 -6.11 -8.82 7.03
N LEU A 396 -5.46 -9.37 8.05
CA LEU A 396 -4.12 -8.98 8.49
C LEU A 396 -3.28 -10.22 8.79
N SER A 397 -2.01 -10.16 8.45
CA SER A 397 -1.02 -11.10 8.96
C SER A 397 -0.22 -10.51 10.12
N ILE A 398 0.49 -11.40 10.83
CA ILE A 398 1.37 -11.09 11.96
C ILE A 398 2.60 -11.99 11.93
N SER A 399 3.73 -11.51 12.45
CA SER A 399 4.98 -12.25 12.47
C SER A 399 5.42 -12.71 13.88
N ASP A 400 4.65 -12.42 14.93
CA ASP A 400 5.00 -12.78 16.31
C ASP A 400 5.30 -14.27 16.49
N PRO A 401 4.53 -15.25 15.92
CA PRO A 401 4.83 -16.67 16.10
C PRO A 401 5.99 -17.16 15.23
N SER A 402 6.51 -16.34 14.31
CA SER A 402 7.49 -16.79 13.32
C SER A 402 8.81 -17.23 13.96
N GLN A 403 9.34 -18.34 13.46
CA GLN A 403 10.69 -18.85 13.75
C GLN A 403 11.67 -18.56 12.60
N ASN A 404 11.27 -17.76 11.62
CA ASN A 404 12.15 -17.34 10.54
C ASN A 404 13.21 -16.38 11.08
N SER A 405 14.46 -16.57 10.68
CA SER A 405 15.59 -15.77 11.16
C SER A 405 15.42 -14.27 10.90
N VAL A 406 14.77 -13.89 9.79
CA VAL A 406 14.48 -12.48 9.46
C VAL A 406 13.46 -11.91 10.44
N ALA A 407 12.39 -12.66 10.73
CA ALA A 407 11.39 -12.22 11.68
C ALA A 407 11.98 -12.09 13.10
N ILE A 408 12.79 -13.05 13.52
CA ILE A 408 13.45 -13.02 14.85
C ILE A 408 14.39 -11.80 14.97
N LYS A 409 15.16 -11.47 13.92
CA LYS A 409 16.09 -10.33 13.95
C LYS A 409 15.37 -8.98 13.94
N GLY A 410 14.23 -8.90 13.26
CA GLY A 410 13.60 -7.61 12.89
C GLY A 410 12.37 -7.24 13.70
N ARG A 411 11.52 -8.21 14.12
CA ARG A 411 10.21 -7.92 14.71
C ARG A 411 10.26 -7.00 15.94
N GLU A 412 11.27 -7.18 16.81
CA GLU A 412 11.43 -6.37 18.02
C GLU A 412 11.78 -4.90 17.74
N LYS A 413 12.24 -4.59 16.52
CA LYS A 413 12.53 -3.23 16.08
C LYS A 413 11.26 -2.49 15.68
N THR A 414 10.17 -3.19 15.31
CA THR A 414 8.92 -2.61 14.81
C THR A 414 8.18 -1.82 15.88
N GLY A 415 7.45 -0.79 15.45
CA GLY A 415 6.54 -0.06 16.33
C GLY A 415 5.45 -0.93 16.92
N TRP A 416 4.94 -1.91 16.13
CA TRP A 416 3.96 -2.89 16.59
C TRP A 416 4.46 -3.70 17.78
N TRP A 417 5.64 -4.33 17.67
CA TRP A 417 6.21 -5.12 18.77
C TRP A 417 6.36 -4.30 20.05
N LYS A 418 6.95 -3.11 19.94
CA LYS A 418 7.14 -2.19 21.08
C LYS A 418 5.83 -1.77 21.75
N ALA A 419 4.73 -1.75 21.00
CA ALA A 419 3.42 -1.37 21.51
C ALA A 419 2.67 -2.55 22.15
N THR A 420 3.03 -3.79 21.80
CA THR A 420 2.28 -4.99 22.20
C THR A 420 3.03 -5.91 23.15
N HIS A 421 4.33 -5.68 23.37
CA HIS A 421 5.21 -6.40 24.31
C HIS A 421 5.88 -5.43 25.28
#